data_77f1778606cfa55adac30fd41a3f0e65
#
_entry.id   77f1778606cfa55adac30fd41a3f0e65
#
_cell.length_a   1.000
_cell.length_b   1.000
_cell.length_c   1.000
_cell.angle_alpha   90.00
_cell.angle_beta   90.00
_cell.angle_gamma   90.00
#
_symmetry.space_group_name_H-M   'P 1'
#
loop_
_entity.id
_entity.type
_entity.pdbx_description
1 polymer ?
#
loop_
_entity_poly.entity_id
_entity_poly.type
_entity_poly.pdbx_seq_one_letter_code
_entity_poly.pdbx_strand_id
1 'polypeptide(L)'
;MANDNVTKNRHLYTGGSDLPSILGLNYKYDVSPFTFAKQKAGIIPNDFKGNEFTRYGQIMEPTIRDYINSEYGLDYKEDTIIDESKMYRGNCDGLDREAIQGILEIKTFGKAGLDVEYYKAQVHFYMATFGCDSALLVGYQRPENFYTGIDIDREKDEVYFDTTFNPSNLEIVVIDFDAEYWASIEATVVRFKEAVKVLKVNNELSEDDFNGILYGGELMEINNKISLLENRLKEYKDIENEQKELKEKLYQIMLDRNIKGFKNDVVTISRILPSTSTTETVDIEKLKEERPRVYKDYKIEKTTNRKGYVKITLAKPKEEKPKKISKKVGDK
;
A
#
# COMPACT_ATOMS: atom_id res chain seq x y z
N MET A 1 26.78 0.23 -17.66
CA MET A 1 27.41 0.16 -16.33
C MET A 1 26.48 0.93 -15.40
N ALA A 2 25.84 0.24 -14.47
CA ALA A 2 25.07 0.92 -13.44
C ALA A 2 26.01 1.92 -12.75
N ASN A 3 25.57 3.16 -12.67
CA ASN A 3 26.37 4.25 -12.12
C ASN A 3 26.67 3.89 -10.65
N ASP A 4 27.90 3.43 -10.34
CA ASP A 4 28.33 3.01 -8.99
C ASP A 4 28.04 4.09 -7.93
N ASN A 5 27.87 5.33 -8.37
CA ASN A 5 27.47 6.43 -7.51
C ASN A 5 26.01 6.36 -7.05
N VAL A 6 25.10 5.69 -7.78
CA VAL A 6 23.66 5.65 -7.46
C VAL A 6 23.37 4.83 -6.19
N THR A 7 24.16 3.79 -5.93
CA THR A 7 23.96 2.87 -4.79
C THR A 7 24.86 3.17 -3.59
N LYS A 8 26.00 3.83 -3.83
CA LYS A 8 27.00 4.10 -2.80
C LYS A 8 26.43 5.01 -1.71
N ASN A 9 26.49 4.58 -0.47
CA ASN A 9 26.03 5.32 0.71
C ASN A 9 24.51 5.64 0.74
N ARG A 10 23.70 4.99 -0.11
CA ARG A 10 22.24 5.23 -0.17
C ARG A 10 21.56 5.10 1.20
N HIS A 11 22.06 4.23 2.07
CA HIS A 11 21.52 4.02 3.42
C HIS A 11 21.65 5.24 4.34
N LEU A 12 22.58 6.17 4.03
CA LEU A 12 22.79 7.40 4.82
C LEU A 12 21.75 8.49 4.51
N TYR A 13 21.16 8.44 3.31
CA TYR A 13 20.23 9.46 2.81
C TYR A 13 18.79 8.95 2.81
N THR A 14 17.86 9.88 2.90
CA THR A 14 16.46 9.63 2.57
C THR A 14 16.24 9.98 1.10
N GLY A 15 15.71 9.05 0.34
CA GLY A 15 15.34 9.23 -1.07
C GLY A 15 13.84 9.27 -1.29
N GLY A 16 13.39 9.71 -2.46
CA GLY A 16 11.97 9.74 -2.82
C GLY A 16 11.31 8.36 -2.72
N SER A 17 12.01 7.30 -3.13
CA SER A 17 11.53 5.92 -3.03
C SER A 17 11.39 5.38 -1.60
N ASP A 18 11.92 6.07 -0.59
CA ASP A 18 11.77 5.71 0.83
C ASP A 18 10.43 6.20 1.40
N LEU A 19 9.82 7.22 0.79
CA LEU A 19 8.63 7.89 1.32
C LEU A 19 7.43 6.98 1.51
N PRO A 20 7.10 6.05 0.59
CA PRO A 20 6.01 5.13 0.83
C PRO A 20 6.19 4.30 2.11
N SER A 21 7.44 3.90 2.43
CA SER A 21 7.74 3.17 3.67
C SER A 21 7.67 4.06 4.90
N ILE A 22 8.15 5.31 4.81
CA ILE A 22 8.11 6.29 5.91
C ILE A 22 6.67 6.68 6.25
N LEU A 23 5.82 6.82 5.23
CA LEU A 23 4.42 7.22 5.36
C LEU A 23 3.48 6.04 5.66
N GLY A 24 4.00 4.82 5.79
CA GLY A 24 3.20 3.63 6.08
C GLY A 24 2.34 3.15 4.91
N LEU A 25 2.64 3.54 3.66
CA LEU A 25 1.89 3.12 2.47
C LEU A 25 2.22 1.69 2.04
N ASN A 26 3.31 1.12 2.57
CA ASN A 26 3.78 -0.24 2.27
C ASN A 26 3.13 -1.33 3.13
N TYR A 27 2.00 -1.04 3.78
CA TYR A 27 1.28 -2.03 4.61
C TYR A 27 0.87 -3.31 3.83
N LYS A 28 0.71 -3.22 2.52
CA LYS A 28 0.39 -4.37 1.65
C LYS A 28 1.54 -5.39 1.58
N TYR A 29 2.76 -4.96 1.90
CA TYR A 29 3.98 -5.77 1.85
C TYR A 29 4.51 -6.12 3.25
N ASP A 30 3.71 -5.94 4.30
CA ASP A 30 4.07 -6.15 5.70
C ASP A 30 5.32 -5.34 6.15
N VAL A 31 5.61 -4.23 5.48
CA VAL A 31 6.70 -3.33 5.83
C VAL A 31 6.13 -2.10 6.54
N SER A 32 6.18 -2.13 7.88
CA SER A 32 5.82 -0.96 8.69
C SER A 32 6.94 0.10 8.67
N PRO A 33 6.65 1.38 8.98
CA PRO A 33 7.67 2.40 9.17
C PRO A 33 8.75 2.00 10.19
N PHE A 34 8.36 1.25 11.23
CA PHE A 34 9.29 0.72 12.23
C PHE A 34 10.25 -0.34 11.65
N THR A 35 9.71 -1.28 10.85
CA THR A 35 10.53 -2.26 10.14
C THR A 35 11.52 -1.57 9.21
N PHE A 36 11.05 -0.57 8.45
CA PHE A 36 11.91 0.21 7.56
C PHE A 36 12.97 1.01 8.33
N ALA A 37 12.60 1.59 9.47
CA ALA A 37 13.55 2.30 10.34
C ALA A 37 14.65 1.38 10.87
N LYS A 38 14.33 0.13 11.23
CA LYS A 38 15.34 -0.87 11.63
C LYS A 38 16.30 -1.19 10.49
N GLN A 39 15.82 -1.27 9.24
CA GLN A 39 16.69 -1.42 8.06
C GLN A 39 17.62 -0.21 7.90
N LYS A 40 17.09 1.01 7.99
CA LYS A 40 17.87 2.24 7.91
C LYS A 40 18.87 2.41 9.09
N ALA A 41 18.53 1.88 10.24
CA ALA A 41 19.43 1.86 11.41
C ALA A 41 20.51 0.76 11.31
N GLY A 42 20.39 -0.19 10.36
CA GLY A 42 21.31 -1.32 10.23
C GLY A 42 21.08 -2.42 11.27
N ILE A 43 19.93 -2.44 11.95
CA ILE A 43 19.55 -3.47 12.94
C ILE A 43 19.10 -4.75 12.26
N ILE A 44 18.39 -4.61 11.15
CA ILE A 44 17.97 -5.74 10.30
C ILE A 44 18.45 -5.51 8.87
N PRO A 45 18.77 -6.58 8.12
CA PRO A 45 19.18 -6.44 6.74
C PRO A 45 18.03 -5.94 5.87
N ASN A 46 18.37 -5.23 4.80
CA ASN A 46 17.45 -5.01 3.68
C ASN A 46 17.71 -6.09 2.63
N ASP A 47 16.91 -7.14 2.66
CA ASP A 47 17.08 -8.30 1.77
C ASP A 47 16.42 -8.14 0.41
N PHE A 48 15.76 -7.01 0.16
CA PHE A 48 15.12 -6.75 -1.13
C PHE A 48 16.17 -6.50 -2.22
N LYS A 49 16.35 -7.48 -3.10
CA LYS A 49 17.27 -7.42 -4.24
C LYS A 49 16.59 -7.06 -5.57
N GLY A 50 15.33 -6.63 -5.51
CA GLY A 50 14.48 -6.50 -6.68
C GLY A 50 13.81 -7.83 -7.07
N ASN A 51 12.86 -7.74 -7.97
CA ASN A 51 12.15 -8.87 -8.58
C ASN A 51 11.98 -8.62 -10.08
N GLU A 52 11.30 -9.53 -10.79
CA GLU A 52 11.02 -9.38 -12.21
C GLU A 52 10.32 -8.06 -12.57
N PHE A 53 9.43 -7.57 -11.70
CA PHE A 53 8.70 -6.31 -11.93
C PHE A 53 9.64 -5.10 -11.83
N THR A 54 10.51 -5.08 -10.82
CA THR A 54 11.53 -4.04 -10.65
C THR A 54 12.45 -4.00 -11.85
N ARG A 55 12.87 -5.17 -12.30
CA ARG A 55 13.78 -5.30 -13.42
C ARG A 55 13.13 -4.87 -14.73
N TYR A 56 11.89 -5.32 -14.98
CA TYR A 56 11.13 -4.86 -16.15
C TYR A 56 11.05 -3.33 -16.18
N GLY A 57 10.74 -2.70 -15.04
CA GLY A 57 10.70 -1.24 -14.92
C GLY A 57 12.03 -0.58 -15.30
N GLN A 58 13.14 -1.06 -14.74
CA GLN A 58 14.48 -0.51 -14.98
C GLN A 58 14.93 -0.60 -16.45
N ILE A 59 14.53 -1.67 -17.15
CA ILE A 59 14.90 -1.84 -18.56
C ILE A 59 13.98 -1.02 -19.46
N MET A 60 12.68 -0.90 -19.10
CA MET A 60 11.70 -0.17 -19.90
C MET A 60 11.80 1.36 -19.76
N GLU A 61 12.38 1.83 -18.67
CA GLU A 61 12.50 3.26 -18.34
C GLU A 61 13.19 4.10 -19.41
N PRO A 62 14.36 3.73 -19.98
CA PRO A 62 14.98 4.48 -21.06
C PRO A 62 14.09 4.60 -22.31
N THR A 63 13.44 3.50 -22.72
CA THR A 63 12.54 3.48 -23.89
C THR A 63 11.35 4.43 -23.68
N ILE A 64 10.77 4.44 -22.46
CA ILE A 64 9.67 5.35 -22.13
C ILE A 64 10.14 6.80 -22.16
N ARG A 65 11.29 7.09 -21.54
CA ARG A 65 11.87 8.45 -21.51
C ARG A 65 12.17 8.97 -22.90
N ASP A 66 12.80 8.17 -23.76
CA ASP A 66 13.13 8.54 -25.13
C ASP A 66 11.87 8.79 -25.95
N TYR A 67 10.81 8.00 -25.75
CA TYR A 67 9.51 8.25 -26.38
C TYR A 67 8.92 9.59 -25.93
N ILE A 68 8.88 9.87 -24.62
CA ILE A 68 8.36 11.14 -24.08
C ILE A 68 9.15 12.32 -24.63
N ASN A 69 10.48 12.23 -24.66
CA ASN A 69 11.34 13.27 -25.22
C ASN A 69 11.02 13.52 -26.70
N SER A 70 10.93 12.45 -27.49
CA SER A 70 10.67 12.55 -28.93
C SER A 70 9.27 13.09 -29.25
N GLU A 71 8.25 12.58 -28.53
CA GLU A 71 6.84 12.91 -28.81
C GLU A 71 6.49 14.35 -28.43
N TYR A 72 7.06 14.84 -27.31
CA TYR A 72 6.74 16.17 -26.76
C TYR A 72 7.84 17.22 -27.00
N GLY A 73 8.94 16.84 -27.65
CA GLY A 73 10.07 17.77 -27.93
C GLY A 73 10.79 18.19 -26.64
N LEU A 74 10.98 17.28 -25.70
CA LEU A 74 11.61 17.49 -24.39
C LEU A 74 13.02 16.87 -24.36
N ASP A 75 13.83 17.20 -23.35
CA ASP A 75 15.20 16.67 -23.17
C ASP A 75 15.42 16.15 -21.74
N TYR A 76 14.50 15.32 -21.25
CA TYR A 76 14.67 14.68 -19.95
C TYR A 76 15.90 13.78 -19.92
N LYS A 77 16.73 13.96 -18.89
CA LYS A 77 17.91 13.15 -18.60
C LYS A 77 17.90 12.72 -17.14
N GLU A 78 18.32 11.48 -16.87
CA GLU A 78 18.52 11.03 -15.49
C GLU A 78 19.42 12.00 -14.75
N ASP A 79 19.02 12.37 -13.53
CA ASP A 79 19.85 13.23 -12.69
C ASP A 79 19.78 12.80 -11.22
N THR A 80 20.86 13.13 -10.51
CA THR A 80 21.00 12.84 -9.09
C THR A 80 21.47 14.10 -8.37
N ILE A 81 20.70 14.50 -7.36
CA ILE A 81 21.08 15.58 -6.45
C ILE A 81 21.24 15.06 -5.03
N ILE A 82 22.20 15.62 -4.29
CA ILE A 82 22.43 15.32 -2.87
C ILE A 82 22.35 16.62 -2.10
N ASP A 83 21.45 16.67 -1.14
CA ASP A 83 21.37 17.74 -0.13
C ASP A 83 21.96 17.20 1.19
N GLU A 84 23.22 17.52 1.43
CA GLU A 84 23.93 17.10 2.65
C GLU A 84 23.32 17.70 3.91
N SER A 85 22.74 18.90 3.83
CA SER A 85 22.16 19.58 4.98
C SER A 85 20.91 18.87 5.49
N LYS A 86 20.10 18.34 4.59
CA LYS A 86 18.90 17.56 4.87
C LYS A 86 19.15 16.06 4.84
N MET A 87 20.34 15.61 4.46
CA MET A 87 20.62 14.20 4.17
C MET A 87 19.58 13.61 3.21
N TYR A 88 19.26 14.33 2.12
CA TYR A 88 18.38 13.91 1.07
C TYR A 88 19.18 13.52 -0.17
N ARG A 89 18.65 12.54 -0.91
CA ARG A 89 19.20 12.15 -2.19
C ARG A 89 18.07 11.91 -3.18
N GLY A 90 17.94 12.79 -4.16
CA GLY A 90 17.00 12.67 -5.27
C GLY A 90 17.69 12.00 -6.45
N ASN A 91 17.10 10.89 -6.95
CA ASN A 91 17.43 10.30 -8.24
C ASN A 91 16.12 10.28 -9.02
N CYS A 92 15.96 11.19 -9.97
CA CYS A 92 14.77 11.23 -10.84
C CYS A 92 15.06 10.52 -12.17
N ASP A 93 14.02 9.98 -12.77
CA ASP A 93 14.12 9.28 -14.06
C ASP A 93 14.32 10.26 -15.22
N GLY A 94 13.99 11.54 -15.01
CA GLY A 94 14.31 12.62 -15.94
C GLY A 94 14.22 14.01 -15.31
N LEU A 95 15.20 14.85 -15.62
CA LEU A 95 15.20 16.29 -15.33
C LEU A 95 15.36 17.04 -16.66
N ASP A 96 14.46 17.97 -16.91
CA ASP A 96 14.56 18.99 -17.97
C ASP A 96 14.19 20.35 -17.37
N ARG A 97 15.17 21.22 -17.18
CA ARG A 97 14.97 22.52 -16.52
C ARG A 97 14.30 23.57 -17.41
N GLU A 98 14.22 23.30 -18.71
CA GLU A 98 13.55 24.16 -19.69
C GLU A 98 12.07 23.74 -19.86
N ALA A 99 11.71 22.53 -19.46
CA ALA A 99 10.34 22.05 -19.52
C ALA A 99 9.48 22.64 -18.40
N ILE A 100 8.18 22.85 -18.66
CA ILE A 100 7.20 23.27 -17.65
C ILE A 100 7.13 22.21 -16.54
N GLN A 101 7.04 20.93 -16.94
CA GLN A 101 7.14 19.80 -16.02
C GLN A 101 8.61 19.40 -15.89
N GLY A 102 9.34 20.05 -14.99
CA GLY A 102 10.79 19.88 -14.87
C GLY A 102 11.24 18.46 -14.48
N ILE A 103 10.37 17.67 -13.83
CA ILE A 103 10.64 16.29 -13.37
C ILE A 103 9.83 15.31 -14.20
N LEU A 104 10.48 14.22 -14.59
CA LEU A 104 9.86 12.99 -15.10
C LEU A 104 10.11 11.87 -14.09
N GLU A 105 9.05 11.19 -13.69
CA GLU A 105 9.08 9.97 -12.89
C GLU A 105 8.32 8.87 -13.64
N ILE A 106 8.96 7.73 -13.84
CA ILE A 106 8.44 6.61 -14.63
C ILE A 106 8.11 5.43 -13.72
N LYS A 107 6.94 4.84 -13.90
CA LYS A 107 6.52 3.64 -13.16
C LYS A 107 5.89 2.63 -14.10
N THR A 108 6.18 1.35 -13.89
CA THR A 108 5.47 0.27 -14.57
C THR A 108 4.45 -0.36 -13.64
N PHE A 109 3.24 -0.61 -14.15
CA PHE A 109 2.14 -1.14 -13.35
C PHE A 109 1.44 -2.32 -14.05
N GLY A 110 0.68 -3.10 -13.29
CA GLY A 110 -0.13 -4.21 -13.82
C GLY A 110 -1.59 -3.79 -14.04
N LYS A 111 -2.52 -4.76 -14.08
CA LYS A 111 -3.96 -4.54 -14.30
C LYS A 111 -4.65 -3.59 -13.30
N ALA A 112 -4.08 -3.40 -12.13
CA ALA A 112 -4.69 -2.55 -11.10
C ALA A 112 -4.65 -1.04 -11.42
N GLY A 113 -3.92 -0.64 -12.48
CA GLY A 113 -3.72 0.76 -12.83
C GLY A 113 -2.54 1.41 -12.09
N LEU A 114 -2.23 2.65 -12.46
CA LEU A 114 -1.22 3.47 -11.81
C LEU A 114 -1.76 4.01 -10.47
N ASP A 115 -1.08 3.69 -9.36
CA ASP A 115 -1.43 4.21 -8.05
C ASP A 115 -0.77 5.59 -7.83
N VAL A 116 -1.42 6.63 -8.35
CA VAL A 116 -0.92 8.01 -8.30
C VAL A 116 -0.70 8.48 -6.85
N GLU A 117 -1.63 8.17 -5.94
CA GLU A 117 -1.53 8.57 -4.53
C GLU A 117 -0.32 7.93 -3.82
N TYR A 118 0.02 6.70 -4.21
CA TYR A 118 1.21 6.02 -3.70
C TYR A 118 2.51 6.73 -4.09
N TYR A 119 2.61 7.24 -5.33
CA TYR A 119 3.81 7.88 -5.86
C TYR A 119 3.85 9.40 -5.66
N LYS A 120 2.73 10.03 -5.32
CA LYS A 120 2.60 11.48 -5.15
C LYS A 120 3.66 12.08 -4.21
N ALA A 121 3.89 11.44 -3.07
CA ALA A 121 4.91 11.87 -2.12
C ALA A 121 6.33 11.82 -2.70
N GLN A 122 6.66 10.77 -3.45
CA GLN A 122 7.94 10.61 -4.13
C GLN A 122 8.17 11.72 -5.16
N VAL A 123 7.16 12.04 -5.96
CA VAL A 123 7.22 13.10 -6.97
C VAL A 123 7.42 14.48 -6.31
N HIS A 124 6.68 14.77 -5.22
CA HIS A 124 6.88 16.01 -4.46
C HIS A 124 8.27 16.12 -3.84
N PHE A 125 8.84 15.01 -3.37
CA PHE A 125 10.22 14.97 -2.89
C PHE A 125 11.20 15.39 -3.99
N TYR A 126 11.03 14.88 -5.20
CA TYR A 126 11.91 15.28 -6.30
C TYR A 126 11.71 16.74 -6.69
N MET A 127 10.46 17.21 -6.84
CA MET A 127 10.20 18.60 -7.12
C MET A 127 10.83 19.53 -6.07
N ALA A 128 10.67 19.23 -4.79
CA ALA A 128 11.28 20.00 -3.70
C ALA A 128 12.82 19.95 -3.72
N THR A 129 13.41 18.81 -4.04
CA THR A 129 14.86 18.61 -4.02
C THR A 129 15.55 19.23 -5.22
N PHE A 130 14.92 19.16 -6.40
CA PHE A 130 15.45 19.71 -7.63
C PHE A 130 15.01 21.17 -7.91
N GLY A 131 14.04 21.69 -7.14
CA GLY A 131 13.51 23.04 -7.29
C GLY A 131 12.64 23.19 -8.52
N CYS A 132 11.73 22.23 -8.78
CA CYS A 132 10.76 22.26 -9.87
C CYS A 132 9.34 22.40 -9.33
N ASP A 133 8.48 23.12 -10.09
CA ASP A 133 7.11 23.42 -9.69
C ASP A 133 6.08 22.41 -10.23
N SER A 134 6.46 21.58 -11.19
CA SER A 134 5.58 20.59 -11.79
C SER A 134 6.37 19.38 -12.29
N ALA A 135 5.71 18.23 -12.36
CA ALA A 135 6.29 16.95 -12.77
C ALA A 135 5.33 16.16 -13.66
N LEU A 136 5.90 15.29 -14.50
CA LEU A 136 5.19 14.21 -15.16
C LEU A 136 5.39 12.91 -14.37
N LEU A 137 4.31 12.30 -13.91
CA LEU A 137 4.29 10.91 -13.49
C LEU A 137 3.79 10.07 -14.66
N VAL A 138 4.68 9.28 -15.24
CA VAL A 138 4.38 8.46 -16.41
C VAL A 138 4.30 6.99 -15.99
N GLY A 139 3.11 6.42 -16.09
CA GLY A 139 2.87 5.02 -15.90
C GLY A 139 2.89 4.25 -17.21
N TYR A 140 3.46 3.04 -17.22
CA TYR A 140 3.39 2.11 -18.34
C TYR A 140 2.77 0.79 -17.89
N GLN A 141 1.66 0.41 -18.53
CA GLN A 141 1.00 -0.86 -18.23
C GLN A 141 1.79 -2.03 -18.83
N ARG A 142 2.32 -2.88 -17.94
CA ARG A 142 3.03 -4.09 -18.36
C ARG A 142 2.07 -5.11 -18.97
N PRO A 143 2.50 -5.85 -20.02
CA PRO A 143 1.80 -7.06 -20.46
C PRO A 143 1.71 -8.08 -19.33
N GLU A 144 0.67 -8.93 -19.33
CA GLU A 144 0.55 -10.01 -18.32
C GLU A 144 1.67 -11.03 -18.38
N ASN A 145 2.05 -11.40 -19.61
CA ASN A 145 3.09 -12.36 -19.91
C ASN A 145 4.35 -11.63 -20.39
N PHE A 146 4.85 -10.68 -19.58
CA PHE A 146 6.12 -10.07 -19.93
C PHE A 146 7.29 -11.03 -19.70
N TYR A 147 8.36 -10.83 -20.45
CA TYR A 147 9.53 -11.67 -20.40
C TYR A 147 10.21 -11.55 -19.04
N THR A 148 10.30 -12.67 -18.31
CA THR A 148 10.89 -12.75 -16.97
C THR A 148 12.24 -13.48 -16.94
N GLY A 149 12.56 -14.23 -18.00
CA GLY A 149 13.76 -15.08 -18.09
C GLY A 149 15.00 -14.32 -18.51
N ILE A 150 15.24 -13.19 -17.91
CA ILE A 150 16.37 -12.32 -18.24
C ILE A 150 17.63 -12.81 -17.52
N ASP A 151 18.29 -13.82 -18.08
CA ASP A 151 19.74 -13.93 -18.04
C ASP A 151 20.26 -12.95 -19.07
N ILE A 152 20.79 -11.85 -18.62
CA ILE A 152 20.95 -10.62 -19.35
C ILE A 152 21.94 -10.76 -20.46
N ASP A 153 21.45 -10.89 -21.66
CA ASP A 153 22.13 -10.36 -22.83
C ASP A 153 21.55 -8.96 -23.08
N ARG A 154 22.21 -7.93 -22.59
CA ARG A 154 21.73 -6.55 -22.57
C ARG A 154 21.27 -6.06 -23.95
N GLU A 155 21.97 -6.45 -25.01
CA GLU A 155 21.64 -6.08 -26.38
C GLU A 155 20.32 -6.71 -26.86
N LYS A 156 20.05 -7.98 -26.48
CA LYS A 156 18.82 -8.66 -26.84
C LYS A 156 17.61 -8.14 -26.05
N ASP A 157 17.85 -7.79 -24.80
CA ASP A 157 16.82 -7.23 -23.95
C ASP A 157 16.40 -5.83 -24.46
N GLU A 158 17.33 -4.95 -24.82
CA GLU A 158 17.04 -3.64 -25.41
C GLU A 158 16.18 -3.80 -26.69
N VAL A 159 16.54 -4.69 -27.60
CA VAL A 159 15.74 -4.96 -28.82
C VAL A 159 14.34 -5.47 -28.48
N TYR A 160 14.20 -6.36 -27.47
CA TYR A 160 12.89 -6.86 -27.05
C TYR A 160 12.00 -5.72 -26.54
N PHE A 161 12.53 -4.86 -25.68
CA PHE A 161 11.76 -3.76 -25.10
C PHE A 161 11.39 -2.71 -26.14
N ASP A 162 12.28 -2.34 -27.04
CA ASP A 162 12.00 -1.43 -28.13
C ASP A 162 10.91 -1.97 -29.07
N THR A 163 10.93 -3.25 -29.38
CA THR A 163 9.94 -3.88 -30.27
C THR A 163 8.60 -4.13 -29.63
N THR A 164 8.53 -4.25 -28.29
CA THR A 164 7.29 -4.50 -27.56
C THR A 164 6.67 -3.25 -26.95
N PHE A 165 7.36 -2.11 -27.00
CA PHE A 165 6.82 -0.85 -26.51
C PHE A 165 5.58 -0.42 -27.30
N ASN A 166 4.51 -0.11 -26.58
CA ASN A 166 3.27 0.37 -27.15
C ASN A 166 2.82 1.65 -26.43
N PRO A 167 2.85 2.83 -27.10
CA PRO A 167 2.44 4.10 -26.51
C PRO A 167 1.02 4.09 -25.93
N SER A 168 0.13 3.23 -26.42
CA SER A 168 -1.24 3.11 -25.90
C SER A 168 -1.31 2.57 -24.47
N ASN A 169 -0.20 2.02 -23.96
CA ASN A 169 -0.10 1.53 -22.58
C ASN A 169 0.40 2.61 -21.62
N LEU A 170 0.66 3.83 -22.11
CA LEU A 170 1.08 4.94 -21.27
C LEU A 170 -0.12 5.61 -20.59
N GLU A 171 0.05 5.95 -19.34
CA GLU A 171 -0.80 6.83 -18.55
C GLU A 171 0.06 7.98 -18.05
N ILE A 172 -0.25 9.22 -18.45
CA ILE A 172 0.55 10.41 -18.15
C ILE A 172 -0.27 11.30 -17.21
N VAL A 173 0.28 11.61 -16.05
CA VAL A 173 -0.35 12.43 -15.02
C VAL A 173 0.56 13.62 -14.72
N VAL A 174 0.03 14.83 -14.84
CA VAL A 174 0.71 16.06 -14.40
C VAL A 174 0.47 16.23 -12.91
N ILE A 175 1.54 16.47 -12.16
CA ILE A 175 1.48 16.75 -10.72
C ILE A 175 2.17 18.08 -10.48
N ASP A 176 1.39 19.07 -10.02
CA ASP A 176 1.93 20.36 -9.61
C ASP A 176 2.39 20.30 -8.15
N PHE A 177 3.40 21.11 -7.82
CA PHE A 177 3.97 21.15 -6.49
C PHE A 177 2.99 21.81 -5.50
N ASP A 178 2.59 21.04 -4.49
CA ASP A 178 1.79 21.51 -3.38
C ASP A 178 2.70 21.69 -2.15
N ALA A 179 2.97 22.93 -1.81
CA ALA A 179 3.87 23.30 -0.72
C ALA A 179 3.33 22.87 0.66
N GLU A 180 2.00 22.90 0.89
CA GLU A 180 1.40 22.49 2.16
C GLU A 180 1.47 20.96 2.32
N TYR A 181 1.14 20.24 1.24
CA TYR A 181 1.30 18.78 1.21
C TYR A 181 2.75 18.37 1.47
N TRP A 182 3.70 19.00 0.76
CA TRP A 182 5.12 18.69 0.96
C TRP A 182 5.58 19.01 2.40
N ALA A 183 5.20 20.16 2.97
CA ALA A 183 5.55 20.52 4.34
C ALA A 183 5.09 19.47 5.36
N SER A 184 3.89 18.92 5.18
CA SER A 184 3.36 17.85 6.03
C SER A 184 4.17 16.56 5.94
N ILE A 185 4.58 16.19 4.71
CA ILE A 185 5.44 15.02 4.46
C ILE A 185 6.83 15.23 5.02
N GLU A 186 7.45 16.39 4.74
CA GLU A 186 8.81 16.71 5.23
C GLU A 186 8.88 16.68 6.75
N ALA A 187 7.85 17.20 7.43
CA ALA A 187 7.76 17.11 8.90
C ALA A 187 7.74 15.64 9.39
N THR A 188 7.08 14.74 8.65
CA THR A 188 7.07 13.31 8.98
C THR A 188 8.43 12.66 8.68
N VAL A 189 9.08 13.03 7.59
CA VAL A 189 10.45 12.57 7.27
C VAL A 189 11.45 13.01 8.36
N VAL A 190 11.35 14.25 8.85
CA VAL A 190 12.20 14.74 9.94
C VAL A 190 12.00 13.90 11.19
N ARG A 191 10.75 13.67 11.63
CA ARG A 191 10.45 12.82 12.80
C ARG A 191 10.93 11.38 12.60
N PHE A 192 10.77 10.83 11.42
CA PHE A 192 11.28 9.50 11.09
C PHE A 192 12.80 9.41 11.27
N LYS A 193 13.54 10.40 10.78
CA LYS A 193 15.01 10.47 10.95
C LYS A 193 15.43 10.57 12.40
N GLU A 194 14.72 11.35 13.22
CA GLU A 194 14.94 11.38 14.67
C GLU A 194 14.66 10.00 15.31
N ALA A 195 13.57 9.34 14.94
CA ALA A 195 13.27 8.01 15.45
C ALA A 195 14.34 6.98 15.05
N VAL A 196 14.88 7.06 13.82
CA VAL A 196 16.03 6.22 13.39
C VAL A 196 17.29 6.50 14.22
N LYS A 197 17.56 7.76 14.58
CA LYS A 197 18.71 8.09 15.48
C LYS A 197 18.52 7.45 16.86
N VAL A 198 17.31 7.53 17.42
CA VAL A 198 16.99 6.88 18.70
C VAL A 198 17.18 5.37 18.60
N LEU A 199 16.71 4.73 17.52
CA LEU A 199 16.90 3.31 17.27
C LEU A 199 18.38 2.90 17.18
N LYS A 200 19.24 3.72 16.59
CA LYS A 200 20.69 3.46 16.53
C LYS A 200 21.37 3.46 17.91
N VAL A 201 20.82 4.20 18.86
CA VAL A 201 21.34 4.27 20.25
C VAL A 201 20.66 3.21 21.13
N ASN A 202 19.37 2.93 20.91
CA ASN A 202 18.58 1.96 21.64
C ASN A 202 17.90 1.00 20.63
N ASN A 203 18.56 -0.11 20.33
CA ASN A 203 18.07 -1.11 19.37
C ASN A 203 16.89 -1.94 19.91
N GLU A 204 16.59 -1.86 21.21
CA GLU A 204 15.45 -2.50 21.87
C GLU A 204 14.22 -1.58 21.96
N LEU A 205 14.26 -0.39 21.32
CA LEU A 205 13.10 0.51 21.26
C LEU A 205 11.86 -0.25 20.75
N SER A 206 10.76 -0.16 21.48
CA SER A 206 9.51 -0.79 21.05
C SER A 206 8.89 -0.09 19.83
N GLU A 207 8.02 -0.82 19.09
CA GLU A 207 7.29 -0.22 17.96
C GLU A 207 6.35 0.91 18.44
N ASP A 208 5.76 0.78 19.63
CA ASP A 208 4.89 1.80 20.22
C ASP A 208 5.67 3.08 20.57
N ASP A 209 6.85 2.95 21.15
CA ASP A 209 7.71 4.12 21.46
C ASP A 209 8.19 4.78 20.16
N PHE A 210 8.58 3.99 19.16
CA PHE A 210 8.93 4.49 17.84
C PHE A 210 7.78 5.27 17.21
N ASN A 211 6.57 4.70 17.22
CA ASN A 211 5.38 5.33 16.67
C ASN A 211 5.01 6.60 17.46
N GLY A 212 5.29 6.64 18.77
CA GLY A 212 5.17 7.84 19.58
C GLY A 212 6.06 8.99 19.09
N ILE A 213 7.30 8.69 18.69
CA ILE A 213 8.23 9.68 18.11
C ILE A 213 7.75 10.11 16.71
N LEU A 214 7.35 9.13 15.87
CA LEU A 214 6.99 9.38 14.48
C LEU A 214 5.68 10.16 14.32
N TYR A 215 4.65 9.78 15.07
CA TYR A 215 3.28 10.31 14.88
C TYR A 215 2.85 11.29 15.97
N GLY A 216 3.58 11.34 17.09
CA GLY A 216 3.23 12.16 18.24
C GLY A 216 2.32 11.46 19.25
N GLY A 217 2.36 11.95 20.51
CA GLY A 217 1.68 11.29 21.62
C GLY A 217 0.16 11.27 21.53
N GLU A 218 -0.46 12.32 21.01
CA GLU A 218 -1.93 12.42 20.89
C GLU A 218 -2.51 11.32 19.98
N LEU A 219 -1.89 11.11 18.81
CA LEU A 219 -2.32 10.06 17.89
C LEU A 219 -2.18 8.68 18.52
N MET A 220 -1.09 8.43 19.26
CA MET A 220 -0.86 7.17 19.96
C MET A 220 -1.86 6.95 21.09
N GLU A 221 -2.23 7.99 21.84
CA GLU A 221 -3.25 7.91 22.89
C GLU A 221 -4.62 7.51 22.30
N ILE A 222 -5.02 8.13 21.19
CA ILE A 222 -6.25 7.78 20.48
C ILE A 222 -6.19 6.34 19.96
N ASN A 223 -5.07 5.94 19.33
CA ASN A 223 -4.88 4.59 18.81
C ASN A 223 -5.00 3.52 19.93
N ASN A 224 -4.39 3.76 21.08
CA ASN A 224 -4.47 2.84 22.22
C ASN A 224 -5.90 2.72 22.76
N LYS A 225 -6.65 3.85 22.84
CA LYS A 225 -8.08 3.83 23.21
C LYS A 225 -8.92 3.03 22.22
N ILE A 226 -8.68 3.20 20.91
CA ILE A 226 -9.39 2.45 19.87
C ILE A 226 -9.06 0.96 19.98
N SER A 227 -7.79 0.60 20.13
CA SER A 227 -7.34 -0.81 20.27
C SER A 227 -8.01 -1.49 21.46
N LEU A 228 -8.15 -0.80 22.60
CA LEU A 228 -8.85 -1.30 23.75
C LEU A 228 -10.34 -1.56 23.46
N LEU A 229 -10.99 -0.64 22.74
CA LEU A 229 -12.40 -0.78 22.36
C LEU A 229 -12.61 -1.91 21.35
N GLU A 230 -11.72 -2.05 20.37
CA GLU A 230 -11.78 -3.16 19.39
C GLU A 230 -11.64 -4.53 20.06
N ASN A 231 -10.75 -4.67 21.06
CA ASN A 231 -10.65 -5.90 21.83
C ASN A 231 -11.95 -6.22 22.58
N ARG A 232 -12.61 -5.23 23.21
CA ARG A 232 -13.90 -5.42 23.85
C ARG A 232 -14.99 -5.80 22.84
N LEU A 233 -15.01 -5.15 21.67
CA LEU A 233 -15.97 -5.49 20.60
C LEU A 233 -15.79 -6.94 20.11
N LYS A 234 -14.55 -7.42 20.06
CA LYS A 234 -14.28 -8.82 19.74
C LYS A 234 -14.89 -9.76 20.78
N GLU A 235 -14.69 -9.48 22.06
CA GLU A 235 -15.31 -10.27 23.15
C GLU A 235 -16.85 -10.29 23.04
N TYR A 236 -17.48 -9.14 22.75
CA TYR A 236 -18.93 -9.10 22.51
C TYR A 236 -19.35 -9.95 21.32
N LYS A 237 -18.60 -9.94 20.25
CA LYS A 237 -18.88 -10.76 19.05
C LYS A 237 -18.78 -12.25 19.35
N ASP A 238 -17.83 -12.66 20.17
CA ASP A 238 -17.69 -14.06 20.61
C ASP A 238 -18.90 -14.47 21.46
N ILE A 239 -19.38 -13.59 22.36
CA ILE A 239 -20.62 -13.79 23.12
C ILE A 239 -21.85 -13.89 22.22
N GLU A 240 -21.96 -13.04 21.18
CA GLU A 240 -23.06 -13.11 20.20
C GLU A 240 -23.05 -14.45 19.44
N ASN A 241 -21.88 -14.94 19.05
CA ASN A 241 -21.74 -16.22 18.36
C ASN A 241 -22.17 -17.39 19.29
N GLU A 242 -21.70 -17.40 20.53
CA GLU A 242 -22.10 -18.38 21.53
C GLU A 242 -23.63 -18.36 21.76
N GLN A 243 -24.20 -17.15 21.90
CA GLN A 243 -25.65 -16.98 22.05
C GLN A 243 -26.40 -17.57 20.85
N LYS A 244 -25.90 -17.34 19.63
CA LYS A 244 -26.50 -17.86 18.40
C LYS A 244 -26.51 -19.40 18.40
N GLU A 245 -25.38 -20.02 18.75
CA GLU A 245 -25.28 -21.47 18.85
C GLU A 245 -26.23 -22.05 19.90
N LEU A 246 -26.31 -21.40 21.08
CA LEU A 246 -27.25 -21.83 22.15
C LEU A 246 -28.70 -21.67 21.71
N LYS A 247 -29.06 -20.60 20.99
CA LYS A 247 -30.42 -20.42 20.41
C LYS A 247 -30.76 -21.52 19.41
N GLU A 248 -29.82 -21.93 18.58
CA GLU A 248 -29.98 -23.01 17.62
C GLU A 248 -30.26 -24.37 18.34
N LYS A 249 -29.40 -24.71 19.31
CA LYS A 249 -29.58 -25.91 20.17
C LYS A 249 -30.93 -25.88 20.87
N LEU A 250 -31.30 -24.75 21.45
CA LEU A 250 -32.58 -24.58 22.12
C LEU A 250 -33.76 -24.78 21.17
N TYR A 251 -33.68 -24.23 19.97
CA TYR A 251 -34.72 -24.40 18.93
C TYR A 251 -34.92 -25.86 18.59
N GLN A 252 -33.85 -26.67 18.42
CA GLN A 252 -33.95 -28.11 18.17
C GLN A 252 -34.62 -28.84 19.33
N ILE A 253 -34.22 -28.58 20.57
CA ILE A 253 -34.83 -29.19 21.77
C ILE A 253 -36.33 -28.85 21.86
N MET A 254 -36.71 -27.59 21.53
CA MET A 254 -38.10 -27.16 21.53
C MET A 254 -38.93 -27.84 20.43
N LEU A 255 -38.31 -28.11 19.27
CA LEU A 255 -38.93 -28.91 18.21
C LEU A 255 -39.19 -30.35 18.65
N ASP A 256 -38.15 -31.03 19.13
CA ASP A 256 -38.18 -32.44 19.52
C ASP A 256 -39.18 -32.71 20.63
N ARG A 257 -39.30 -31.77 21.57
CA ARG A 257 -40.20 -31.89 22.73
C ARG A 257 -41.57 -31.23 22.54
N ASN A 258 -41.84 -30.71 21.34
CA ASN A 258 -43.04 -29.95 21.00
C ASN A 258 -43.37 -28.78 21.95
N ILE A 259 -42.34 -28.10 22.47
CA ILE A 259 -42.48 -26.93 23.32
C ILE A 259 -42.69 -25.71 22.44
N LYS A 260 -43.79 -24.94 22.68
CA LYS A 260 -44.11 -23.72 21.92
C LYS A 260 -43.41 -22.48 22.51
N GLY A 261 -43.22 -22.47 23.81
CA GLY A 261 -42.55 -21.36 24.49
C GLY A 261 -42.51 -21.57 26.01
N PHE A 262 -41.65 -20.83 26.67
CA PHE A 262 -41.57 -20.76 28.15
C PHE A 262 -41.03 -19.37 28.55
N LYS A 263 -41.19 -19.06 29.82
CA LYS A 263 -40.77 -17.80 30.40
C LYS A 263 -40.09 -18.03 31.75
N ASN A 264 -39.05 -17.25 32.03
CA ASN A 264 -38.48 -17.07 33.35
C ASN A 264 -38.40 -15.56 33.69
N ASP A 265 -37.74 -15.21 34.79
CA ASP A 265 -37.64 -13.83 35.27
C ASP A 265 -36.78 -12.93 34.36
N VAL A 266 -35.96 -13.50 33.47
CA VAL A 266 -35.01 -12.79 32.62
C VAL A 266 -35.49 -12.75 31.16
N VAL A 267 -35.98 -13.90 30.64
CA VAL A 267 -36.30 -14.04 29.21
C VAL A 267 -37.62 -14.73 28.97
N THR A 268 -38.29 -14.31 27.90
CA THR A 268 -39.43 -15.02 27.31
C THR A 268 -38.97 -15.64 26.01
N ILE A 269 -39.15 -16.94 25.84
CA ILE A 269 -38.73 -17.69 24.67
C ILE A 269 -39.96 -18.25 23.95
N SER A 270 -40.02 -18.00 22.65
CA SER A 270 -41.09 -18.49 21.80
C SER A 270 -40.46 -19.17 20.57
N ARG A 271 -40.93 -20.37 20.23
CA ARG A 271 -40.52 -21.06 19.00
C ARG A 271 -41.29 -20.51 17.82
N ILE A 272 -40.56 -19.92 16.85
CA ILE A 272 -41.13 -19.44 15.57
C ILE A 272 -40.81 -20.49 14.52
N LEU A 273 -41.82 -20.98 13.85
CA LEU A 273 -41.64 -21.93 12.74
C LEU A 273 -41.16 -21.20 11.48
N PRO A 274 -40.41 -21.89 10.60
CA PRO A 274 -39.98 -21.30 9.33
C PRO A 274 -41.20 -20.81 8.53
N SER A 275 -41.07 -19.67 7.92
CA SER A 275 -42.06 -19.13 7.00
C SER A 275 -41.36 -18.71 5.72
N THR A 276 -42.03 -18.91 4.59
CA THR A 276 -41.53 -18.51 3.28
C THR A 276 -42.28 -17.25 2.85
N SER A 277 -41.53 -16.21 2.49
CA SER A 277 -42.08 -15.05 1.80
C SER A 277 -41.49 -14.96 0.40
N THR A 278 -42.31 -14.74 -0.60
CA THR A 278 -41.87 -14.54 -1.97
C THR A 278 -41.90 -13.06 -2.27
N THR A 279 -40.78 -12.51 -2.71
CA THR A 279 -40.66 -11.13 -3.16
C THR A 279 -40.31 -11.14 -4.64
N GLU A 280 -41.03 -10.41 -5.44
CA GLU A 280 -40.70 -10.22 -6.85
C GLU A 280 -39.60 -9.18 -6.97
N THR A 281 -38.53 -9.52 -7.65
CA THR A 281 -37.43 -8.62 -7.99
C THR A 281 -37.15 -8.70 -9.50
N VAL A 282 -36.64 -7.60 -10.04
CA VAL A 282 -36.20 -7.57 -11.43
C VAL A 282 -34.80 -8.12 -11.53
N ASP A 283 -34.58 -9.12 -12.38
CA ASP A 283 -33.26 -9.57 -12.73
C ASP A 283 -32.59 -8.56 -13.65
N ILE A 284 -31.77 -7.69 -13.04
CA ILE A 284 -31.14 -6.55 -13.71
C ILE A 284 -30.10 -7.03 -14.72
N GLU A 285 -29.38 -8.11 -14.46
CA GLU A 285 -28.34 -8.63 -15.38
C GLU A 285 -29.01 -9.22 -16.64
N LYS A 286 -30.04 -10.00 -16.46
CA LYS A 286 -30.83 -10.53 -17.58
C LYS A 286 -31.54 -9.43 -18.38
N LEU A 287 -32.01 -8.37 -17.68
CA LEU A 287 -32.62 -7.22 -18.34
C LEU A 287 -31.60 -6.43 -19.18
N LYS A 288 -30.37 -6.28 -18.72
CA LYS A 288 -29.28 -5.67 -19.49
C LYS A 288 -28.95 -6.46 -20.75
N GLU A 289 -28.91 -7.78 -20.63
CA GLU A 289 -28.54 -8.67 -21.72
C GLU A 289 -29.65 -8.79 -22.76
N GLU A 290 -30.88 -9.08 -22.35
CA GLU A 290 -31.98 -9.35 -23.24
C GLU A 290 -32.71 -8.10 -23.76
N ARG A 291 -32.71 -7.02 -22.96
CA ARG A 291 -33.45 -5.76 -23.24
C ARG A 291 -32.62 -4.50 -22.96
N PRO A 292 -31.46 -4.34 -23.59
CA PRO A 292 -30.52 -3.26 -23.28
C PRO A 292 -31.10 -1.85 -23.46
N ARG A 293 -32.04 -1.65 -24.40
CA ARG A 293 -32.72 -0.36 -24.60
C ARG A 293 -33.61 -0.03 -23.42
N VAL A 294 -34.44 -0.96 -22.96
CA VAL A 294 -35.32 -0.78 -21.82
C VAL A 294 -34.52 -0.51 -20.56
N TYR A 295 -33.45 -1.28 -20.33
CA TYR A 295 -32.55 -1.03 -19.20
C TYR A 295 -31.98 0.38 -19.22
N LYS A 296 -31.52 0.86 -20.39
CA LYS A 296 -30.94 2.20 -20.56
C LYS A 296 -31.95 3.31 -20.29
N ASP A 297 -33.20 3.13 -20.73
CA ASP A 297 -34.27 4.13 -20.55
C ASP A 297 -34.72 4.26 -19.08
N TYR A 298 -34.60 3.19 -18.29
CA TYR A 298 -35.00 3.16 -16.86
C TYR A 298 -33.82 3.11 -15.88
N LYS A 299 -32.57 3.17 -16.37
CA LYS A 299 -31.37 3.24 -15.53
C LYS A 299 -31.35 4.57 -14.77
N ILE A 300 -31.31 4.50 -13.44
CA ILE A 300 -31.10 5.66 -12.56
C ILE A 300 -29.69 5.57 -12.00
N GLU A 301 -28.87 6.58 -12.22
CA GLU A 301 -27.56 6.71 -11.59
C GLU A 301 -27.73 7.39 -10.22
N LYS A 302 -27.39 6.67 -9.17
CA LYS A 302 -27.40 7.20 -7.81
C LYS A 302 -25.97 7.44 -7.35
N THR A 303 -25.57 8.69 -7.29
CA THR A 303 -24.29 9.08 -6.70
C THR A 303 -24.40 9.05 -5.18
N THR A 304 -23.56 8.26 -4.52
CA THR A 304 -23.49 8.20 -3.07
C THR A 304 -22.16 8.77 -2.62
N ASN A 305 -22.19 9.94 -2.01
CA ASN A 305 -21.00 10.52 -1.37
C ASN A 305 -20.75 9.81 -0.05
N ARG A 306 -19.62 9.12 0.08
CA ARG A 306 -19.19 8.52 1.33
C ARG A 306 -18.19 9.44 2.01
N LYS A 307 -18.38 9.70 3.29
CA LYS A 307 -17.38 10.41 4.10
C LYS A 307 -16.15 9.52 4.25
N GLY A 308 -14.97 10.14 4.29
CA GLY A 308 -13.75 9.44 4.68
C GLY A 308 -13.91 8.80 6.06
N TYR A 309 -13.30 7.65 6.29
CA TYR A 309 -13.34 6.94 7.56
C TYR A 309 -12.02 6.19 7.80
N VAL A 310 -11.72 5.93 9.07
CA VAL A 310 -10.57 5.10 9.46
C VAL A 310 -10.99 3.64 9.40
N LYS A 311 -10.30 2.81 8.58
CA LYS A 311 -10.50 1.36 8.59
C LYS A 311 -9.56 0.74 9.62
N ILE A 312 -10.13 0.04 10.59
CA ILE A 312 -9.40 -0.69 11.62
C ILE A 312 -9.53 -2.18 11.34
N THR A 313 -8.42 -2.89 11.39
CA THR A 313 -8.40 -4.35 11.23
C THR A 313 -7.63 -4.95 12.40
N LEU A 314 -8.24 -5.90 13.10
CA LEU A 314 -7.58 -6.59 14.22
C LEU A 314 -6.40 -7.42 13.71
N ALA A 315 -5.26 -7.29 14.37
CA ALA A 315 -4.10 -8.12 14.12
C ALA A 315 -4.40 -9.58 14.48
N LYS A 316 -3.95 -10.51 13.64
CA LYS A 316 -4.03 -11.94 13.99
C LYS A 316 -3.11 -12.21 15.16
N PRO A 317 -3.53 -13.05 16.16
CA PRO A 317 -2.63 -13.48 17.22
C PRO A 317 -1.36 -14.11 16.61
N LYS A 318 -0.19 -13.69 17.07
CA LYS A 318 1.05 -14.39 16.73
C LYS A 318 0.97 -15.79 17.33
N GLU A 319 0.91 -16.83 16.51
CA GLU A 319 1.09 -18.20 16.97
C GLU A 319 2.51 -18.32 17.55
N GLU A 320 2.60 -18.56 18.86
CA GLU A 320 3.88 -18.89 19.49
C GLU A 320 4.38 -20.20 18.87
N LYS A 321 5.41 -20.11 18.05
CA LYS A 321 6.10 -21.30 17.54
C LYS A 321 6.67 -22.05 18.75
N PRO A 322 6.38 -23.35 18.92
CA PRO A 322 6.90 -24.12 20.06
C PRO A 322 8.44 -24.04 20.03
N LYS A 323 9.03 -23.61 21.16
CA LYS A 323 10.49 -23.58 21.34
C LYS A 323 11.03 -24.98 21.09
N LYS A 324 11.85 -25.16 20.06
CA LYS A 324 12.58 -26.39 19.81
C LYS A 324 13.52 -26.61 21.00
N ILE A 325 13.22 -27.59 21.82
CA ILE A 325 14.12 -28.09 22.90
C ILE A 325 15.27 -28.79 22.18
N SER A 326 16.43 -28.14 22.16
CA SER A 326 17.67 -28.78 21.67
C SER A 326 18.10 -29.81 22.72
N LYS A 327 17.90 -31.11 22.43
CA LYS A 327 18.56 -32.18 23.19
C LYS A 327 20.07 -32.07 22.91
N LYS A 328 20.84 -31.62 23.90
CA LYS A 328 22.28 -31.91 23.93
C LYS A 328 22.44 -33.42 24.10
N VAL A 329 22.86 -34.07 23.03
CA VAL A 329 23.41 -35.42 23.13
C VAL A 329 24.82 -35.26 23.70
N GLY A 330 25.03 -35.69 24.92
CA GLY A 330 26.36 -35.81 25.49
C GLY A 330 26.97 -37.10 25.00
N ASP A 331 28.10 -37.05 24.31
CA ASP A 331 28.98 -38.16 24.07
C ASP A 331 29.90 -38.34 25.29
N LYS A 332 29.86 -39.54 25.79
CA LYS A 332 30.96 -40.12 26.62
C LYS A 332 31.92 -40.85 25.72
#